data_49d545306cf53936b9b58032ee08bf4b
#
_entry.id   49d545306cf53936b9b58032ee08bf4b
#
_cell.length_a   1.000
_cell.length_b   1.000
_cell.length_c   1.000
_cell.angle_alpha   90.00
_cell.angle_beta   90.00
_cell.angle_gamma   90.00
#
_symmetry.space_group_name_H-M   'P 1'
#
loop_
_entity.id
_entity.type
_entity.pdbx_description
1 polymer ?
#
loop_
_entity_poly.entity_id
_entity_poly.type
_entity_poly.pdbx_seq_one_letter_code
_entity_poly.pdbx_strand_id
1 'polypeptide(L)'
;MWQELARILALLISNYQKLQELNKEKHGVLVLVKMQELEKLIVREEDIIKEINQAEKQRQQLLQKMADSGVKVRPDMEMHQVWEQCPNAQQKELLYKLHKMLAQLVKDV
;
A
#
# COMPACT_ATOMS: atom_id res chain seq x y z
N MET A 1 -15.76 8.11 -3.47
CA MET A 1 -14.81 8.07 -2.33
C MET A 1 -14.35 6.66 -2.02
N TRP A 2 -15.27 5.72 -1.81
CA TRP A 2 -14.91 4.34 -1.47
C TRP A 2 -14.16 3.61 -2.60
N GLN A 3 -14.53 3.86 -3.86
CA GLN A 3 -13.83 3.30 -5.01
C GLN A 3 -12.40 3.84 -5.11
N GLU A 4 -12.19 5.12 -4.83
CA GLU A 4 -10.86 5.72 -4.83
C GLU A 4 -9.99 5.11 -3.74
N LEU A 5 -10.55 4.86 -2.55
CA LEU A 5 -9.84 4.20 -1.46
C LEU A 5 -9.42 2.78 -1.86
N ALA A 6 -10.31 2.00 -2.49
CA ALA A 6 -9.98 0.67 -2.99
C ALA A 6 -8.86 0.73 -4.04
N ARG A 7 -8.87 1.72 -4.93
CA ARG A 7 -7.81 1.92 -5.94
C ARG A 7 -6.46 2.21 -5.27
N ILE A 8 -6.45 3.05 -4.25
CA ILE A 8 -5.21 3.38 -3.52
C ILE A 8 -4.66 2.14 -2.80
N LEU A 9 -5.51 1.34 -2.18
CA LEU A 9 -5.09 0.08 -1.53
C LEU A 9 -4.52 -0.91 -2.55
N ALA A 10 -5.14 -1.03 -3.72
CA ALA A 10 -4.63 -1.88 -4.79
C ALA A 10 -3.25 -1.39 -5.28
N LEU A 11 -3.05 -0.07 -5.38
CA LEU A 11 -1.76 0.51 -5.74
C LEU A 11 -0.69 0.18 -4.69
N LEU A 12 -1.02 0.28 -3.40
CA LEU A 12 -0.11 -0.10 -2.33
C LEU A 12 0.27 -1.58 -2.41
N ILE A 13 -0.69 -2.45 -2.65
CA ILE A 13 -0.44 -3.89 -2.80
C ILE A 13 0.54 -4.13 -3.95
N SER A 14 0.31 -3.51 -5.10
CA SER A 14 1.19 -3.65 -6.27
C SER A 14 2.62 -3.22 -5.93
N ASN A 15 2.80 -2.10 -5.24
CA ASN A 15 4.12 -1.59 -4.88
C ASN A 15 4.82 -2.48 -3.85
N TYR A 16 4.10 -3.00 -2.85
CA TYR A 16 4.68 -3.94 -1.89
C TYR A 16 5.07 -5.27 -2.55
N GLN A 17 4.31 -5.74 -3.54
CA GLN A 17 4.69 -6.93 -4.31
C GLN A 17 5.98 -6.70 -5.08
N LYS A 18 6.14 -5.54 -5.72
CA LYS A 18 7.38 -5.16 -6.40
C LYS A 18 8.56 -5.11 -5.44
N LEU A 19 8.36 -4.55 -4.26
CA LEU A 19 9.38 -4.45 -3.23
C LEU A 19 9.81 -5.84 -2.74
N GLN A 20 8.87 -6.74 -2.55
CA GLN A 20 9.15 -8.12 -2.13
C GLN A 20 10.00 -8.85 -3.17
N GLU A 21 9.66 -8.74 -4.46
CA GLU A 21 10.45 -9.34 -5.54
C GLU A 21 11.84 -8.74 -5.62
N LEU A 22 11.94 -7.41 -5.46
CA LEU A 22 13.22 -6.71 -5.48
C LEU A 22 14.12 -7.15 -4.33
N ASN A 23 13.57 -7.37 -3.14
CA ASN A 23 14.32 -7.87 -2.00
C ASN A 23 14.90 -9.26 -2.27
N LYS A 24 14.17 -10.12 -2.98
CA LYS A 24 14.66 -11.44 -3.39
C LYS A 24 15.83 -11.33 -4.38
N GLU A 25 15.71 -10.46 -5.38
CA GLU A 25 16.79 -10.20 -6.34
C GLU A 25 18.03 -9.63 -5.65
N LYS A 26 17.84 -8.69 -4.75
CA LYS A 26 18.92 -8.06 -3.99
C LYS A 26 19.67 -9.09 -3.13
N HIS A 27 18.96 -10.02 -2.52
CA HIS A 27 19.58 -11.10 -1.75
C HIS A 27 20.45 -11.99 -2.64
N GLY A 28 19.95 -12.38 -3.81
CA GLY A 28 20.70 -13.17 -4.79
C GLY A 28 21.97 -12.46 -5.25
N VAL A 29 21.91 -11.16 -5.52
CA VAL A 29 23.04 -10.34 -5.95
C VAL A 29 24.08 -10.23 -4.83
N LEU A 30 23.67 -10.08 -3.58
CA LEU A 30 24.59 -10.05 -2.44
C LEU A 30 25.37 -11.36 -2.30
N VAL A 31 24.70 -12.49 -2.51
CA VAL A 31 25.35 -13.81 -2.46
C VAL A 31 26.40 -13.95 -3.57
N LEU A 32 26.15 -13.35 -4.75
CA LEU A 32 27.06 -13.36 -5.89
C LEU A 32 28.09 -12.23 -5.89
N VAL A 33 28.02 -11.31 -4.93
CA VAL A 33 28.93 -10.15 -4.78
C VAL A 33 29.00 -9.27 -6.04
N LYS A 34 27.85 -9.00 -6.66
CA LYS A 34 27.75 -8.15 -7.86
C LYS A 34 27.38 -6.70 -7.48
N MET A 35 28.35 -5.92 -7.12
CA MET A 35 28.16 -4.57 -6.57
C MET A 35 27.40 -3.61 -7.49
N GLN A 36 27.67 -3.63 -8.80
CA GLN A 36 27.00 -2.73 -9.75
C GLN A 36 25.50 -3.05 -9.87
N GLU A 37 25.16 -4.33 -9.89
CA GLU A 37 23.76 -4.77 -9.93
C GLU A 37 23.04 -4.43 -8.62
N LEU A 38 23.76 -4.54 -7.49
CA LEU A 38 23.22 -4.14 -6.19
C LEU A 38 22.87 -2.65 -6.16
N GLU A 39 23.74 -1.78 -6.69
CA GLU A 39 23.47 -0.34 -6.77
C GLU A 39 22.20 -0.04 -7.58
N LYS A 40 22.02 -0.71 -8.71
CA LYS A 40 20.79 -0.56 -9.52
C LYS A 40 19.56 -1.00 -8.77
N LEU A 41 19.64 -2.10 -8.02
CA LEU A 41 18.51 -2.60 -7.22
C LEU A 41 18.17 -1.64 -6.09
N ILE A 42 19.17 -1.02 -5.46
CA ILE A 42 18.94 -0.02 -4.41
C ILE A 42 18.20 1.19 -4.96
N VAL A 43 18.56 1.67 -6.14
CA VAL A 43 17.86 2.79 -6.79
C VAL A 43 16.39 2.43 -7.08
N ARG A 44 16.14 1.24 -7.61
CA ARG A 44 14.78 0.75 -7.86
C ARG A 44 13.98 0.65 -6.56
N GLU A 45 14.60 0.15 -5.49
CA GLU A 45 13.99 0.08 -4.16
C GLU A 45 13.57 1.46 -3.65
N GLU A 46 14.45 2.46 -3.78
CA GLU A 46 14.16 3.84 -3.38
C GLU A 46 12.97 4.42 -4.16
N ASP A 47 12.89 4.16 -5.46
CA ASP A 47 11.77 4.61 -6.30
C ASP A 47 10.45 3.98 -5.87
N ILE A 48 10.45 2.69 -5.56
CA ILE A 48 9.26 1.98 -5.07
C ILE A 48 8.82 2.54 -3.72
N ILE A 49 9.75 2.79 -2.82
CA ILE A 49 9.45 3.39 -1.51
C ILE A 49 8.84 4.78 -1.66
N LYS A 50 9.32 5.58 -2.60
CA LYS A 50 8.71 6.89 -2.90
C LYS A 50 7.27 6.74 -3.36
N GLU A 51 6.99 5.78 -4.25
CA GLU A 51 5.61 5.51 -4.70
C GLU A 51 4.71 5.07 -3.55
N ILE A 52 5.21 4.21 -2.67
CA ILE A 52 4.48 3.78 -1.48
C ILE A 52 4.14 4.98 -0.58
N ASN A 53 5.12 5.86 -0.33
CA ASN A 53 4.91 7.05 0.50
C ASN A 53 3.89 8.00 -0.12
N GLN A 54 3.91 8.17 -1.43
CA GLN A 54 2.92 8.98 -2.14
C GLN A 54 1.52 8.38 -2.03
N ALA A 55 1.39 7.07 -2.20
CA ALA A 55 0.10 6.39 -2.08
C ALA A 55 -0.45 6.48 -0.65
N GLU A 56 0.39 6.33 0.36
CA GLU A 56 0.00 6.51 1.77
C GLU A 56 -0.50 7.94 2.03
N LYS A 57 0.17 8.92 1.48
CA LYS A 57 -0.23 10.32 1.58
C LYS A 57 -1.59 10.56 0.92
N GLN A 58 -1.80 9.98 -0.27
CA GLN A 58 -3.09 10.07 -0.97
C GLN A 58 -4.20 9.41 -0.16
N ARG A 59 -3.92 8.27 0.48
CA ARG A 59 -4.89 7.60 1.34
C ARG A 59 -5.31 8.48 2.50
N GLN A 60 -4.36 9.11 3.19
CA GLN A 60 -4.65 10.02 4.29
C GLN A 60 -5.46 11.24 3.85
N GLN A 61 -5.11 11.80 2.69
CA GLN A 61 -5.82 12.95 2.12
C GLN A 61 -7.26 12.57 1.75
N LEU A 62 -7.46 11.38 1.18
CA LEU A 62 -8.80 10.89 0.83
C LEU A 62 -9.65 10.69 2.08
N LEU A 63 -9.11 10.10 3.13
CA LEU A 63 -9.82 9.93 4.39
C LEU A 63 -10.21 11.28 5.00
N GLN A 64 -9.34 12.28 4.89
CA GLN A 64 -9.67 13.63 5.34
C GLN A 64 -10.82 14.24 4.54
N LYS A 65 -10.83 14.06 3.21
CA LYS A 65 -11.95 14.50 2.35
C LYS A 65 -13.24 13.80 2.73
N MET A 66 -13.19 12.50 3.00
CA MET A 66 -14.36 11.74 3.43
C MET A 66 -14.88 12.27 4.78
N ALA A 67 -14.00 12.56 5.72
CA ALA A 67 -14.38 13.16 7.00
C ALA A 67 -15.05 14.52 6.80
N ASP A 68 -14.50 15.36 5.93
CA ASP A 68 -15.04 16.69 5.61
C ASP A 68 -16.42 16.59 4.93
N SER A 69 -16.70 15.49 4.24
CA SER A 69 -18.00 15.23 3.59
C SER A 69 -19.03 14.60 4.52
N GLY A 70 -18.71 14.43 5.80
CA GLY A 70 -19.64 13.89 6.80
C GLY A 70 -19.54 12.39 7.01
N VAL A 71 -18.61 11.69 6.35
CA VAL A 71 -18.33 10.28 6.62
C VAL A 71 -17.56 10.19 7.93
N LYS A 72 -17.92 9.23 8.79
CA LYS A 72 -17.30 9.08 10.12
C LYS A 72 -15.95 8.35 10.03
N VAL A 73 -14.98 8.97 9.35
CA VAL A 73 -13.63 8.44 9.21
C VAL A 73 -12.61 9.54 9.56
N ARG A 74 -11.40 9.13 9.94
CA ARG A 74 -10.28 10.05 10.21
C ARG A 74 -9.03 9.50 9.53
N PRO A 75 -8.06 10.35 9.14
CA PRO A 75 -6.82 9.89 8.51
C PRO A 75 -6.00 8.92 9.36
N ASP A 76 -6.12 8.99 10.68
CA ASP A 76 -5.40 8.14 11.63
C ASP A 76 -6.16 6.88 12.04
N MET A 77 -7.38 6.67 11.51
CA MET A 77 -8.17 5.47 11.80
C MET A 77 -7.52 4.23 11.22
N GLU A 78 -7.65 3.13 11.95
CA GLU A 78 -7.30 1.83 11.42
C GLU A 78 -8.29 1.43 10.31
N MET A 79 -7.81 0.69 9.31
CA MET A 79 -8.60 0.37 8.13
C MET A 79 -9.90 -0.38 8.47
N HIS A 80 -9.89 -1.27 9.48
CA HIS A 80 -11.10 -1.98 9.87
C HIS A 80 -12.20 -1.04 10.38
N GLN A 81 -11.83 0.08 10.99
CA GLN A 81 -12.78 1.10 11.42
C GLN A 81 -13.33 1.90 10.23
N VAL A 82 -12.50 2.10 9.21
CA VAL A 82 -12.88 2.85 8.01
C VAL A 82 -13.93 2.09 7.21
N TRP A 83 -13.72 0.80 6.91
CA TRP A 83 -14.67 0.07 6.08
C TRP A 83 -16.01 -0.19 6.78
N GLU A 84 -16.06 -0.18 8.12
CA GLU A 84 -17.31 -0.30 8.86
C GLU A 84 -18.26 0.87 8.54
N GLN A 85 -17.73 2.01 8.12
CA GLN A 85 -18.52 3.18 7.74
C GLN A 85 -19.00 3.12 6.28
N CYS A 86 -18.60 2.11 5.52
CA CYS A 86 -18.94 1.99 4.11
C CYS A 86 -20.42 1.56 3.96
N PRO A 87 -21.26 2.34 3.26
CA PRO A 87 -22.68 2.03 3.11
C PRO A 87 -22.97 0.90 2.12
N ASN A 88 -22.03 0.59 1.23
CA ASN A 88 -22.19 -0.42 0.19
C ASN A 88 -21.50 -1.72 0.63
N ALA A 89 -22.29 -2.80 0.76
CA ALA A 89 -21.77 -4.09 1.23
C ALA A 89 -20.70 -4.68 0.31
N GLN A 90 -20.84 -4.49 -1.01
CA GLN A 90 -19.86 -5.00 -1.98
C GLN A 90 -18.53 -4.26 -1.88
N GLN A 91 -18.58 -2.94 -1.74
CA GLN A 91 -17.37 -2.12 -1.55
C GLN A 91 -16.71 -2.43 -0.20
N LYS A 92 -17.49 -2.62 0.85
CA LYS A 92 -17.00 -3.02 2.17
C LYS A 92 -16.23 -4.33 2.10
N GLU A 93 -16.78 -5.33 1.42
CA GLU A 93 -16.12 -6.62 1.24
C GLU A 93 -14.83 -6.49 0.43
N LEU A 94 -14.83 -5.68 -0.62
CA LEU A 94 -13.65 -5.42 -1.43
C LEU A 94 -12.55 -4.77 -0.58
N LEU A 95 -12.86 -3.76 0.20
CA LEU A 95 -11.89 -3.10 1.09
C LEU A 95 -11.32 -4.07 2.12
N TYR A 96 -12.14 -4.94 2.67
CA TYR A 96 -11.70 -5.97 3.61
C TYR A 96 -10.68 -6.91 2.97
N LYS A 97 -10.97 -7.39 1.76
CA LYS A 97 -10.06 -8.29 1.02
C LYS A 97 -8.75 -7.60 0.69
N LEU A 98 -8.81 -6.36 0.20
CA LEU A 98 -7.61 -5.58 -0.13
C LEU A 98 -6.76 -5.32 1.12
N HIS A 99 -7.38 -5.00 2.24
CA HIS A 99 -6.66 -4.79 3.50
C HIS A 99 -5.95 -6.07 3.96
N LYS A 100 -6.61 -7.22 3.86
CA LYS A 100 -5.99 -8.50 4.21
C LYS A 100 -4.76 -8.80 3.36
N MET A 101 -4.85 -8.57 2.04
CA MET A 101 -3.72 -8.77 1.14
C MET A 101 -2.57 -7.82 1.47
N LEU A 102 -2.88 -6.55 1.73
CA LEU A 102 -1.88 -5.56 2.07
C LEU A 102 -1.19 -5.90 3.40
N ALA A 103 -1.94 -6.29 4.42
CA ALA A 103 -1.39 -6.65 5.72
C ALA A 103 -0.44 -7.85 5.61
N GLN A 104 -0.78 -8.84 4.78
CA GLN A 104 0.08 -10.00 4.55
C GLN A 104 1.38 -9.60 3.85
N LEU A 105 1.31 -8.75 2.83
CA LEU A 105 2.49 -8.27 2.10
C LEU A 105 3.42 -7.44 2.98
N VAL A 106 2.88 -6.57 3.80
CA VAL A 106 3.67 -5.75 4.73
C VAL A 106 4.39 -6.64 5.74
N LYS A 107 3.75 -7.70 6.20
CA LYS A 107 4.36 -8.67 7.13
C LYS A 107 5.50 -9.43 6.46
N ASP A 108 5.37 -9.77 5.17
CA ASP A 108 6.35 -10.55 4.43
C ASP A 108 7.55 -9.72 3.94
N VAL A 109 7.38 -8.43 3.81
CA VAL A 109 8.42 -7.49 3.41
C VAL A 109 9.21 -7.02 4.62
#